data_25f47cadfa43c5dbda60db36603dd1e7
#
_entry.id   25f47cadfa43c5dbda60db36603dd1e7
#
_cell.length_a   1.000
_cell.length_b   1.000
_cell.length_c   1.000
_cell.angle_alpha   90.00
_cell.angle_beta   90.00
_cell.angle_gamma   90.00
#
_symmetry.space_group_name_H-M   'P 1'
#
loop_
_entity.id
_entity.type
_entity.pdbx_description
1 polymer ?
#
loop_
_entity_poly.entity_id
_entity_poly.type
_entity_poly.pdbx_seq_one_letter_code
_entity_poly.pdbx_strand_id
1 'polypeptide(L)'
;MAKKNNDFFVEKKAWSVVKDELLGCYFMPYVSKILHTYRPLVYVDCFAGKGKFNDGNPGSPLIALEVIDKCQESTSMESTQIEATFIDLNYADDLRTNLQKYPWVNIISGKYEDNLANVLQGKERCNVFLYIDPYGIKALKCSIFDELSKKHFNSIELLINMNSFGFIREACHALGTSFNDKAIFDDLVEYDPSKMDKSSESIDELNAIAGGDYWQDIINQYKTGTIDGYEAEARFSEQYCQRLRQSYTYVLNMPLRIKKGQRPKYRLIHATNHRDGCLLMVDNICNRWEALQEIQSGGQLSLFEENYDNQIVDDTDIANKVSAYFARYSANTSLHEALAGFFMEYGPICSTGTVKKDLKKLESNGRIIVTREPSTTGKGKKATYMSEEKGKKVYVRWAW
;
A
#
# COMPACT_ATOMS: atom_id res chain seq x y z
N MET A 1 -0.05 -10.54 29.42
CA MET A 1 -1.32 -10.56 28.68
C MET A 1 -1.49 -9.21 28.02
N ALA A 2 -1.58 -9.14 26.69
CA ALA A 2 -1.86 -7.90 26.00
C ALA A 2 -3.27 -7.41 26.39
N LYS A 3 -3.41 -6.12 26.71
CA LYS A 3 -4.68 -5.53 27.13
C LYS A 3 -5.65 -5.51 25.93
N LYS A 4 -6.82 -6.14 26.06
CA LYS A 4 -7.91 -6.02 25.07
C LYS A 4 -8.37 -4.56 25.05
N ASN A 5 -8.24 -3.89 23.91
CA ASN A 5 -8.78 -2.54 23.72
C ASN A 5 -10.19 -2.63 23.13
N ASN A 6 -11.18 -2.88 23.99
CA ASN A 6 -12.57 -3.03 23.56
C ASN A 6 -13.17 -1.73 22.99
N ASP A 7 -12.63 -0.56 23.35
CA ASP A 7 -13.15 0.74 22.90
C ASP A 7 -12.88 0.98 21.40
N PHE A 8 -11.85 0.34 20.83
CA PHE A 8 -11.53 0.44 19.40
C PHE A 8 -12.65 -0.12 18.50
N PHE A 9 -13.33 -1.18 18.94
CA PHE A 9 -14.36 -1.87 18.14
C PHE A 9 -15.79 -1.36 18.38
N VAL A 10 -15.98 -0.32 19.22
CA VAL A 10 -17.32 0.25 19.48
C VAL A 10 -17.94 0.83 18.22
N GLU A 11 -17.16 1.64 17.50
CA GLU A 11 -17.58 2.31 16.27
C GLU A 11 -16.41 2.41 15.30
N LYS A 12 -16.69 2.18 14.01
CA LYS A 12 -15.68 2.28 12.96
C LYS A 12 -15.26 3.72 12.72
N LYS A 13 -13.99 4.01 12.93
CA LYS A 13 -13.44 5.35 12.80
C LYS A 13 -13.20 5.74 11.34
N ALA A 14 -13.22 7.05 11.03
CA ALA A 14 -13.05 7.56 9.68
C ALA A 14 -11.78 7.06 8.97
N TRP A 15 -10.63 6.97 9.67
CA TRP A 15 -9.41 6.44 9.06
C TRP A 15 -9.47 4.93 8.79
N SER A 16 -10.22 4.14 9.58
CA SER A 16 -10.46 2.73 9.28
C SER A 16 -11.32 2.59 8.03
N VAL A 17 -12.28 3.49 7.81
CA VAL A 17 -13.06 3.54 6.57
C VAL A 17 -12.14 3.76 5.37
N VAL A 18 -11.23 4.73 5.45
CA VAL A 18 -10.27 5.03 4.36
C VAL A 18 -9.38 3.83 4.05
N LYS A 19 -8.83 3.16 5.08
CA LYS A 19 -7.99 1.98 4.90
C LYS A 19 -8.76 0.82 4.25
N ASP A 20 -9.95 0.58 4.72
CA ASP A 20 -10.81 -0.51 4.24
C ASP A 20 -11.30 -0.27 2.82
N GLU A 21 -11.61 0.97 2.44
CA GLU A 21 -11.90 1.37 1.07
C GLU A 21 -10.71 1.11 0.15
N LEU A 22 -9.50 1.49 0.57
CA LEU A 22 -8.29 1.24 -0.21
C LEU A 22 -8.01 -0.25 -0.36
N LEU A 23 -8.18 -1.03 0.72
CA LEU A 23 -8.04 -2.48 0.67
C LEU A 23 -9.06 -3.09 -0.30
N GLY A 24 -10.35 -2.83 -0.11
CA GLY A 24 -11.42 -3.42 -0.92
C GLY A 24 -11.32 -3.07 -2.40
N CYS A 25 -11.01 -1.80 -2.70
CA CYS A 25 -10.88 -1.32 -4.07
C CYS A 25 -9.63 -1.84 -4.79
N TYR A 26 -8.55 -2.07 -4.06
CA TYR A 26 -7.36 -2.70 -4.62
C TYR A 26 -7.50 -4.21 -4.75
N PHE A 27 -8.00 -4.87 -3.70
CA PHE A 27 -8.04 -6.32 -3.62
C PHE A 27 -8.97 -6.94 -4.67
N MET A 28 -10.08 -6.26 -5.01
CA MET A 28 -11.01 -6.76 -6.03
C MET A 28 -10.36 -6.92 -7.43
N PRO A 29 -9.77 -5.88 -8.07
CA PRO A 29 -9.09 -6.05 -9.35
C PRO A 29 -7.84 -6.94 -9.24
N TYR A 30 -7.17 -6.98 -8.08
CA TYR A 30 -6.07 -7.89 -7.82
C TYR A 30 -6.53 -9.36 -7.89
N VAL A 31 -7.53 -9.76 -7.10
CA VAL A 31 -8.08 -11.12 -7.10
C VAL A 31 -8.57 -11.49 -8.50
N SER A 32 -9.30 -10.60 -9.17
CA SER A 32 -9.75 -10.83 -10.54
C SER A 32 -8.60 -11.14 -11.50
N LYS A 33 -7.46 -10.42 -11.38
CA LYS A 33 -6.28 -10.70 -12.22
C LYS A 33 -5.61 -12.02 -11.84
N ILE A 34 -5.48 -12.31 -10.55
CA ILE A 34 -4.85 -13.53 -10.05
C ILE A 34 -5.61 -14.77 -10.47
N LEU A 35 -6.95 -14.76 -10.45
CA LEU A 35 -7.78 -15.86 -10.92
C LEU A 35 -7.45 -16.26 -12.37
N HIS A 36 -7.08 -15.30 -13.21
CA HIS A 36 -6.66 -15.56 -14.60
C HIS A 36 -5.23 -16.14 -14.73
N THR A 37 -4.45 -16.21 -13.64
CA THR A 37 -3.12 -16.83 -13.67
C THR A 37 -3.17 -18.35 -13.52
N TYR A 38 -4.30 -18.91 -13.12
CA TYR A 38 -4.49 -20.33 -12.78
C TYR A 38 -3.54 -20.82 -11.67
N ARG A 39 -3.07 -19.92 -10.81
CA ARG A 39 -2.20 -20.22 -9.68
C ARG A 39 -2.92 -19.90 -8.37
N PRO A 40 -2.71 -20.70 -7.32
CA PRO A 40 -3.35 -20.46 -6.03
C PRO A 40 -3.06 -19.05 -5.49
N LEU A 41 -4.03 -18.47 -4.79
CA LEU A 41 -3.89 -17.25 -4.01
C LEU A 41 -3.88 -17.62 -2.52
N VAL A 42 -2.89 -17.11 -1.81
CA VAL A 42 -2.81 -17.12 -0.35
C VAL A 42 -2.96 -15.69 0.15
N TYR A 43 -4.11 -15.41 0.76
CA TYR A 43 -4.39 -14.14 1.45
C TYR A 43 -4.11 -14.30 2.94
N VAL A 44 -3.37 -13.39 3.53
CA VAL A 44 -3.13 -13.37 4.99
C VAL A 44 -3.41 -11.97 5.52
N ASP A 45 -4.37 -11.87 6.43
CA ASP A 45 -4.58 -10.69 7.27
C ASP A 45 -3.82 -10.91 8.58
N CYS A 46 -2.76 -10.13 8.75
CA CYS A 46 -1.83 -10.31 9.87
C CYS A 46 -2.34 -9.72 11.18
N PHE A 47 -3.39 -8.87 11.15
CA PHE A 47 -3.99 -8.18 12.28
C PHE A 47 -5.51 -8.09 12.12
N ALA A 48 -6.16 -9.24 12.06
CA ALA A 48 -7.54 -9.39 11.63
C ALA A 48 -8.57 -8.79 12.59
N GLY A 49 -8.21 -8.53 13.85
CA GLY A 49 -9.13 -8.00 14.86
C GLY A 49 -10.31 -8.94 15.11
N LYS A 50 -11.48 -8.34 15.32
CA LYS A 50 -12.74 -9.09 15.50
C LYS A 50 -13.44 -9.46 14.18
N GLY A 51 -12.96 -8.92 13.04
CA GLY A 51 -13.61 -9.07 11.73
C GLY A 51 -14.84 -8.19 11.53
N LYS A 52 -15.47 -7.72 12.62
CA LYS A 52 -16.66 -6.86 12.61
C LYS A 52 -16.64 -5.89 13.78
N PHE A 53 -17.07 -4.66 13.54
CA PHE A 53 -17.28 -3.67 14.58
C PHE A 53 -18.64 -3.86 15.29
N ASN A 54 -18.78 -3.29 16.49
CA ASN A 54 -20.02 -3.42 17.29
C ASN A 54 -21.20 -2.67 16.65
N ASP A 55 -20.93 -1.63 15.86
CA ASP A 55 -21.91 -0.90 15.06
C ASP A 55 -22.38 -1.66 13.80
N GLY A 56 -21.85 -2.86 13.58
CA GLY A 56 -22.20 -3.72 12.46
C GLY A 56 -21.33 -3.56 11.22
N ASN A 57 -20.46 -2.56 11.17
CA ASN A 57 -19.58 -2.33 10.04
C ASN A 57 -18.54 -3.45 9.89
N PRO A 58 -18.21 -3.86 8.64
CA PRO A 58 -17.19 -4.89 8.41
C PRO A 58 -15.80 -4.36 8.71
N GLY A 59 -14.94 -5.24 9.25
CA GLY A 59 -13.48 -5.06 9.28
C GLY A 59 -12.81 -5.69 8.07
N SER A 60 -11.49 -5.58 7.99
CA SER A 60 -10.68 -6.11 6.88
C SER A 60 -10.98 -7.58 6.52
N PRO A 61 -11.21 -8.52 7.47
CA PRO A 61 -11.53 -9.90 7.13
C PRO A 61 -12.80 -10.04 6.30
N LEU A 62 -13.90 -9.40 6.73
CA LEU A 62 -15.17 -9.48 6.00
C LEU A 62 -15.09 -8.81 4.65
N ILE A 63 -14.40 -7.66 4.56
CA ILE A 63 -14.18 -6.96 3.29
C ILE A 63 -13.42 -7.85 2.30
N ALA A 64 -12.34 -8.50 2.75
CA ALA A 64 -11.57 -9.39 1.90
C ALA A 64 -12.39 -10.60 1.44
N LEU A 65 -13.17 -11.20 2.33
CA LEU A 65 -14.01 -12.36 2.01
C LEU A 65 -15.14 -12.01 1.04
N GLU A 66 -15.80 -10.86 1.22
CA GLU A 66 -16.82 -10.38 0.26
C GLU A 66 -16.23 -10.12 -1.14
N VAL A 67 -15.00 -9.61 -1.20
CA VAL A 67 -14.29 -9.44 -2.48
C VAL A 67 -14.01 -10.79 -3.12
N ILE A 68 -13.53 -11.76 -2.36
CA ILE A 68 -13.25 -13.12 -2.84
C ILE A 68 -14.54 -13.76 -3.41
N ASP A 69 -15.63 -13.73 -2.63
CA ASP A 69 -16.93 -14.26 -3.07
C ASP A 69 -17.37 -13.63 -4.40
N LYS A 70 -17.38 -12.30 -4.49
CA LYS A 70 -17.78 -11.58 -5.72
C LYS A 70 -16.90 -11.94 -6.93
N CYS A 71 -15.59 -12.09 -6.70
CA CYS A 71 -14.68 -12.46 -7.78
C CYS A 71 -14.88 -13.91 -8.23
N GLN A 72 -15.14 -14.84 -7.31
CA GLN A 72 -15.40 -16.25 -7.64
C GLN A 72 -16.75 -16.42 -8.37
N GLU A 73 -17.80 -15.72 -7.92
CA GLU A 73 -19.12 -15.74 -8.59
C GLU A 73 -19.06 -15.20 -10.02
N SER A 74 -18.23 -14.19 -10.26
CA SER A 74 -18.09 -13.56 -11.59
C SER A 74 -17.25 -14.39 -12.57
N THR A 75 -16.54 -15.40 -12.07
CA THR A 75 -15.60 -16.19 -12.87
C THR A 75 -16.20 -17.59 -13.07
N SER A 76 -16.63 -17.92 -14.31
CA SER A 76 -17.08 -19.27 -14.68
C SER A 76 -15.94 -20.31 -14.71
N MET A 77 -14.79 -19.97 -14.15
CA MET A 77 -13.59 -20.80 -14.17
C MET A 77 -13.58 -21.69 -12.93
N GLU A 78 -13.53 -23.01 -13.16
CA GLU A 78 -13.29 -23.97 -12.11
C GLU A 78 -12.01 -23.62 -11.36
N SER A 79 -12.22 -23.14 -10.16
CA SER A 79 -11.38 -23.09 -8.96
C SER A 79 -9.88 -22.86 -9.12
N THR A 80 -9.48 -21.60 -9.29
CA THR A 80 -8.22 -21.19 -8.68
C THR A 80 -8.42 -21.28 -7.17
N GLN A 81 -7.64 -22.10 -6.51
CA GLN A 81 -7.71 -22.26 -5.05
C GLN A 81 -7.34 -20.95 -4.37
N ILE A 82 -8.23 -20.43 -3.53
CA ILE A 82 -7.97 -19.29 -2.66
C ILE A 82 -7.94 -19.79 -1.23
N GLU A 83 -6.85 -19.52 -0.54
CA GLU A 83 -6.70 -19.76 0.87
C GLU A 83 -6.67 -18.41 1.59
N ALA A 84 -7.51 -18.24 2.62
CA ALA A 84 -7.52 -17.05 3.45
C ALA A 84 -7.19 -17.42 4.91
N THR A 85 -6.18 -16.75 5.45
CA THR A 85 -5.76 -16.91 6.84
C THR A 85 -5.86 -15.57 7.55
N PHE A 86 -6.46 -15.59 8.74
CA PHE A 86 -6.66 -14.45 9.60
C PHE A 86 -5.95 -14.67 10.92
N ILE A 87 -5.02 -13.78 11.25
CA ILE A 87 -4.20 -13.89 12.45
C ILE A 87 -4.55 -12.74 13.39
N ASP A 88 -4.87 -13.06 14.65
CA ASP A 88 -5.04 -12.05 15.69
C ASP A 88 -4.59 -12.58 17.06
N LEU A 89 -3.90 -11.72 17.81
CA LEU A 89 -3.36 -12.06 19.13
C LEU A 89 -4.45 -12.18 20.20
N ASN A 90 -5.49 -11.35 20.14
CA ASN A 90 -6.43 -11.15 21.23
C ASN A 90 -7.87 -11.52 20.90
N TYR A 91 -8.24 -11.50 19.61
CA TYR A 91 -9.64 -11.54 19.17
C TYR A 91 -9.97 -12.76 18.28
N ALA A 92 -9.12 -13.78 18.26
CA ALA A 92 -9.33 -14.97 17.42
C ALA A 92 -10.69 -15.68 17.68
N ASP A 93 -11.19 -15.67 18.91
CA ASP A 93 -12.49 -16.29 19.25
C ASP A 93 -13.67 -15.44 18.77
N ASP A 94 -13.59 -14.10 18.95
CA ASP A 94 -14.57 -13.17 18.38
C ASP A 94 -14.60 -13.33 16.86
N LEU A 95 -13.41 -13.44 16.24
CA LEU A 95 -13.25 -13.58 14.80
C LEU A 95 -13.87 -14.89 14.28
N ARG A 96 -13.67 -16.03 14.98
CA ARG A 96 -14.33 -17.31 14.63
C ARG A 96 -15.85 -17.19 14.67
N THR A 97 -16.38 -16.46 15.65
CA THR A 97 -17.82 -16.21 15.77
C THR A 97 -18.33 -15.36 14.60
N ASN A 98 -17.62 -14.28 14.26
CA ASN A 98 -18.03 -13.35 13.21
C ASN A 98 -17.86 -13.89 11.79
N LEU A 99 -16.95 -14.87 11.59
CA LEU A 99 -16.69 -15.51 10.30
C LEU A 99 -17.34 -16.90 10.12
N GLN A 100 -18.33 -17.28 10.95
CA GLN A 100 -19.01 -18.58 10.86
C GLN A 100 -19.57 -18.90 9.46
N LYS A 101 -19.92 -17.87 8.68
CA LYS A 101 -20.38 -18.00 7.29
C LYS A 101 -19.30 -18.56 6.35
N TYR A 102 -18.03 -18.48 6.75
CA TYR A 102 -16.86 -18.86 5.95
C TYR A 102 -16.07 -20.02 6.59
N PRO A 103 -16.61 -21.27 6.62
CA PRO A 103 -15.98 -22.38 7.32
C PRO A 103 -14.64 -22.84 6.71
N TRP A 104 -14.30 -22.36 5.53
CA TRP A 104 -13.09 -22.71 4.79
C TRP A 104 -11.88 -21.84 5.14
N VAL A 105 -12.06 -20.76 5.91
CA VAL A 105 -10.96 -19.88 6.30
C VAL A 105 -10.16 -20.44 7.47
N ASN A 106 -8.90 -20.09 7.54
CA ASN A 106 -8.03 -20.43 8.65
C ASN A 106 -7.93 -19.24 9.63
N ILE A 107 -8.16 -19.48 10.93
CA ILE A 107 -8.07 -18.46 11.97
C ILE A 107 -7.05 -18.90 13.01
N ILE A 108 -6.01 -18.09 13.18
CA ILE A 108 -4.88 -18.37 14.06
C ILE A 108 -4.87 -17.37 15.23
N SER A 109 -4.78 -17.90 16.45
CA SER A 109 -4.57 -17.10 17.66
C SER A 109 -3.07 -16.98 17.90
N GLY A 110 -2.54 -15.76 17.93
CA GLY A 110 -1.13 -15.50 18.18
C GLY A 110 -0.59 -14.29 17.42
N LYS A 111 0.71 -14.06 17.56
CA LYS A 111 1.39 -13.01 16.80
C LYS A 111 1.62 -13.50 15.37
N TYR A 112 1.49 -12.58 14.39
CA TYR A 112 1.70 -12.97 13.01
C TYR A 112 3.16 -13.35 12.75
N GLU A 113 4.13 -12.70 13.42
CA GLU A 113 5.55 -12.96 13.27
C GLU A 113 5.91 -14.41 13.59
N ASP A 114 5.24 -15.00 14.60
CA ASP A 114 5.48 -16.37 15.04
C ASP A 114 4.78 -17.41 14.14
N ASN A 115 3.73 -17.01 13.41
CA ASN A 115 2.89 -17.92 12.64
C ASN A 115 3.09 -17.84 11.13
N LEU A 116 3.56 -16.71 10.61
CA LEU A 116 3.64 -16.44 9.18
C LEU A 116 4.49 -17.46 8.42
N ALA A 117 5.61 -17.90 9.01
CA ALA A 117 6.47 -18.91 8.40
C ALA A 117 5.73 -20.24 8.16
N ASN A 118 4.91 -20.67 9.13
CA ASN A 118 4.10 -21.89 9.04
C ASN A 118 2.98 -21.75 8.02
N VAL A 119 2.27 -20.59 8.01
CA VAL A 119 1.18 -20.29 7.05
C VAL A 119 1.70 -20.34 5.62
N LEU A 120 2.92 -19.87 5.39
CA LEU A 120 3.52 -19.78 4.06
C LEU A 120 4.41 -20.98 3.71
N GLN A 121 4.49 -22.00 4.56
CA GLN A 121 5.20 -23.24 4.26
C GLN A 121 4.52 -24.00 3.12
N GLY A 122 5.26 -24.45 2.13
CA GLY A 122 4.72 -25.19 0.97
C GLY A 122 3.90 -24.34 0.00
N LYS A 123 3.96 -23.00 0.12
CA LYS A 123 3.24 -22.06 -0.76
C LYS A 123 4.13 -21.50 -1.87
N GLU A 124 5.25 -22.12 -2.13
CA GLU A 124 6.09 -21.78 -3.28
C GLU A 124 5.26 -21.89 -4.56
N ARG A 125 5.43 -20.92 -5.47
CA ARG A 125 4.66 -20.78 -6.71
C ARG A 125 3.19 -20.30 -6.54
N CYS A 126 2.72 -20.05 -5.31
CA CYS A 126 1.44 -19.35 -5.10
C CYS A 126 1.60 -17.84 -5.31
N ASN A 127 0.50 -17.17 -5.53
CA ASN A 127 0.41 -15.73 -5.36
C ASN A 127 0.12 -15.45 -3.88
N VAL A 128 0.87 -14.56 -3.27
CA VAL A 128 0.74 -14.25 -1.85
C VAL A 128 0.37 -12.78 -1.68
N PHE A 129 -0.65 -12.52 -0.88
CA PHE A 129 -1.04 -11.16 -0.50
C PHE A 129 -1.09 -11.07 1.02
N LEU A 130 -0.28 -10.18 1.59
CA LEU A 130 -0.24 -9.92 3.02
C LEU A 130 -0.82 -8.53 3.31
N TYR A 131 -1.88 -8.48 4.13
CA TYR A 131 -2.41 -7.25 4.71
C TYR A 131 -1.88 -7.09 6.12
N ILE A 132 -1.17 -5.99 6.40
CA ILE A 132 -0.41 -5.78 7.62
C ILE A 132 -0.81 -4.45 8.22
N ASP A 133 -1.75 -4.46 9.16
CA ASP A 133 -2.30 -3.27 9.83
C ASP A 133 -2.09 -3.34 11.35
N PRO A 134 -0.85 -3.22 11.84
CA PRO A 134 -0.54 -3.37 13.25
C PRO A 134 -1.06 -2.19 14.07
N TYR A 135 -1.44 -2.46 15.30
CA TYR A 135 -1.79 -1.42 16.28
C TYR A 135 -0.61 -0.49 16.63
N GLY A 136 0.62 -0.94 16.44
CA GLY A 136 1.85 -0.19 16.72
C GLY A 136 2.95 -0.53 15.72
N ILE A 137 4.17 -0.11 16.00
CA ILE A 137 5.30 -0.25 15.08
C ILE A 137 6.12 -1.54 15.25
N LYS A 138 6.03 -2.21 16.41
CA LYS A 138 6.88 -3.37 16.77
C LYS A 138 6.85 -4.51 15.77
N ALA A 139 5.71 -4.68 15.12
CA ALA A 139 5.46 -5.73 14.16
C ALA A 139 6.09 -5.49 12.76
N LEU A 140 6.63 -4.29 12.49
CA LEU A 140 7.09 -3.89 11.16
C LEU A 140 8.61 -4.08 10.99
N LYS A 141 9.18 -5.15 11.55
CA LYS A 141 10.62 -5.43 11.42
C LYS A 141 11.00 -5.74 9.97
N CYS A 142 11.94 -4.98 9.41
CA CYS A 142 12.40 -5.17 8.03
C CYS A 142 12.92 -6.58 7.74
N SER A 143 13.52 -7.26 8.74
CA SER A 143 14.02 -8.63 8.57
C SER A 143 12.94 -9.63 8.15
N ILE A 144 11.69 -9.46 8.62
CA ILE A 144 10.57 -10.31 8.23
C ILE A 144 10.28 -10.16 6.74
N PHE A 145 10.27 -8.93 6.25
CA PHE A 145 10.01 -8.63 4.84
C PHE A 145 11.17 -9.09 3.94
N ASP A 146 12.41 -8.97 4.41
CA ASP A 146 13.58 -9.50 3.71
C ASP A 146 13.51 -11.02 3.55
N GLU A 147 13.10 -11.74 4.59
CA GLU A 147 12.94 -13.20 4.52
C GLU A 147 11.82 -13.61 3.56
N LEU A 148 10.71 -12.88 3.56
CA LEU A 148 9.61 -13.13 2.64
C LEU A 148 10.01 -12.93 1.17
N SER A 149 10.80 -11.90 0.89
CA SER A 149 11.27 -11.61 -0.48
C SER A 149 12.16 -12.70 -1.06
N LYS A 150 12.86 -13.49 -0.21
CA LYS A 150 13.72 -14.61 -0.61
C LYS A 150 12.95 -15.87 -0.96
N LYS A 151 11.65 -15.94 -0.62
CA LYS A 151 10.82 -17.11 -0.94
C LYS A 151 10.40 -17.10 -2.41
N HIS A 152 10.33 -18.28 -3.01
CA HIS A 152 10.01 -18.46 -4.43
C HIS A 152 8.50 -18.45 -4.70
N PHE A 153 7.81 -17.38 -4.31
CA PHE A 153 6.41 -17.16 -4.67
C PHE A 153 6.28 -16.85 -6.17
N ASN A 154 5.09 -17.11 -6.75
CA ASN A 154 4.80 -16.63 -8.10
C ASN A 154 4.71 -15.09 -8.12
N SER A 155 4.04 -14.52 -7.13
CA SER A 155 4.05 -13.10 -6.81
C SER A 155 3.88 -12.91 -5.31
N ILE A 156 4.39 -11.81 -4.79
CA ILE A 156 4.14 -11.39 -3.41
C ILE A 156 3.78 -9.92 -3.40
N GLU A 157 2.73 -9.60 -2.65
CA GLU A 157 2.32 -8.24 -2.39
C GLU A 157 2.13 -8.01 -0.90
N LEU A 158 2.73 -6.95 -0.41
CA LEU A 158 2.56 -6.45 0.95
C LEU A 158 1.77 -5.16 0.90
N LEU A 159 0.71 -5.08 1.67
CA LEU A 159 -0.03 -3.84 1.93
C LEU A 159 0.09 -3.52 3.42
N ILE A 160 0.97 -2.57 3.74
CA ILE A 160 1.38 -2.25 5.10
C ILE A 160 0.79 -0.90 5.50
N ASN A 161 0.01 -0.88 6.57
CA ASN A 161 -0.43 0.36 7.20
C ASN A 161 0.54 0.74 8.34
N MET A 162 1.41 1.71 8.06
CA MET A 162 2.45 2.14 8.98
C MET A 162 2.04 3.37 9.78
N ASN A 163 2.03 3.26 11.11
CA ASN A 163 1.95 4.41 12.00
C ASN A 163 3.34 5.07 12.11
N SER A 164 3.69 5.88 11.11
CA SER A 164 5.00 6.53 11.02
C SER A 164 5.24 7.54 12.13
N PHE A 165 4.21 8.29 12.56
CA PHE A 165 4.32 9.18 13.72
C PHE A 165 4.53 8.42 15.03
N GLY A 166 3.95 7.22 15.15
CA GLY A 166 4.22 6.32 16.26
C GLY A 166 5.71 5.98 16.35
N PHE A 167 6.34 5.70 15.20
CA PHE A 167 7.78 5.45 15.14
C PHE A 167 8.58 6.69 15.56
N ILE A 168 8.31 7.87 14.98
CA ILE A 168 9.02 9.12 15.30
C ILE A 168 8.95 9.45 16.79
N ARG A 169 7.79 9.25 17.41
CA ARG A 169 7.60 9.46 18.83
C ARG A 169 8.48 8.54 19.68
N GLU A 170 8.47 7.23 19.41
CA GLU A 170 9.31 6.27 20.13
C GLU A 170 10.80 6.53 19.88
N ALA A 171 11.15 6.93 18.66
CA ALA A 171 12.52 7.31 18.31
C ALA A 171 13.00 8.56 19.07
N CYS A 172 12.17 9.59 19.19
CA CYS A 172 12.45 10.75 20.02
C CYS A 172 12.68 10.36 21.48
N HIS A 173 11.80 9.52 22.01
CA HIS A 173 11.91 9.05 23.39
C HIS A 173 13.21 8.26 23.63
N ALA A 174 13.58 7.36 22.71
CA ALA A 174 14.80 6.56 22.80
C ALA A 174 16.08 7.44 22.78
N LEU A 175 16.05 8.59 22.08
CA LEU A 175 17.16 9.54 22.02
C LEU A 175 17.05 10.68 23.06
N GLY A 176 16.18 10.53 24.07
CA GLY A 176 16.04 11.48 25.17
C GLY A 176 15.53 12.86 24.73
N THR A 177 14.67 12.90 23.71
CA THR A 177 13.99 14.12 23.29
C THR A 177 12.48 13.96 23.36
N SER A 178 11.76 15.07 23.56
CA SER A 178 10.29 15.06 23.55
C SER A 178 9.77 15.35 22.16
N PHE A 179 8.80 14.56 21.71
CA PHE A 179 8.04 14.89 20.51
C PHE A 179 6.88 15.81 20.93
N ASN A 180 7.06 17.12 20.82
CA ASN A 180 6.17 18.16 21.38
C ASN A 180 5.49 19.02 20.30
N ASP A 181 5.30 18.50 19.13
CA ASP A 181 4.61 19.23 18.06
C ASP A 181 3.10 19.24 18.34
N LYS A 182 2.61 20.32 19.00
CA LYS A 182 1.20 20.46 19.37
C LYS A 182 0.24 20.34 18.20
N ALA A 183 0.61 20.83 17.02
CA ALA A 183 -0.21 20.75 15.83
C ALA A 183 -0.45 19.29 15.40
N ILE A 184 0.53 18.41 15.60
CA ILE A 184 0.41 16.98 15.32
C ILE A 184 -0.53 16.30 16.33
N PHE A 185 -0.47 16.69 17.61
CA PHE A 185 -1.31 16.09 18.65
C PHE A 185 -2.78 16.48 18.53
N ASP A 186 -3.08 17.71 18.12
CA ASP A 186 -4.46 18.16 17.92
C ASP A 186 -5.12 17.40 16.74
N ASP A 187 -4.34 17.00 15.74
CA ASP A 187 -4.80 16.18 14.62
C ASP A 187 -4.87 14.67 14.96
N LEU A 188 -4.16 14.21 16.00
CA LEU A 188 -4.14 12.82 16.46
C LEU A 188 -5.13 12.58 17.61
N VAL A 189 -6.43 12.75 17.37
CA VAL A 189 -7.54 12.63 18.36
C VAL A 189 -7.52 11.32 19.19
N GLU A 190 -6.68 10.35 18.84
CA GLU A 190 -6.54 9.07 19.56
C GLU A 190 -5.30 8.96 20.43
N TYR A 191 -4.51 10.00 20.46
CA TYR A 191 -3.34 10.02 21.29
C TYR A 191 -3.72 10.36 22.73
N ASP A 192 -3.84 9.34 23.59
CA ASP A 192 -3.95 9.49 25.02
C ASP A 192 -2.58 9.16 25.67
N PRO A 193 -1.79 10.16 26.06
CA PRO A 193 -0.48 9.94 26.69
C PRO A 193 -0.55 9.10 27.96
N SER A 194 -1.72 9.07 28.62
CA SER A 194 -1.92 8.31 29.87
C SER A 194 -2.07 6.80 29.65
N LYS A 195 -2.39 6.40 28.41
CA LYS A 195 -2.57 4.98 28.02
C LYS A 195 -1.31 4.33 27.44
N MET A 196 -0.20 5.08 27.37
CA MET A 196 1.05 4.57 26.81
C MET A 196 1.68 3.52 27.72
N ASP A 197 2.16 2.47 27.08
CA ASP A 197 3.11 1.55 27.71
C ASP A 197 4.38 2.34 28.05
N LYS A 198 4.78 2.31 29.32
CA LYS A 198 5.94 3.08 29.80
C LYS A 198 7.29 2.47 29.37
N SER A 199 7.28 1.37 28.63
CA SER A 199 8.49 0.77 28.05
C SER A 199 8.84 1.50 26.76
N SER A 200 9.88 2.32 26.78
CA SER A 200 10.48 2.85 25.55
C SER A 200 11.05 1.71 24.73
N GLU A 201 10.87 1.77 23.40
CA GLU A 201 11.61 0.90 22.50
C GLU A 201 13.11 1.15 22.67
N SER A 202 13.88 0.07 22.68
CA SER A 202 15.33 0.21 22.65
C SER A 202 15.79 0.67 21.27
N ILE A 203 16.97 1.30 21.19
CA ILE A 203 17.59 1.68 19.92
C ILE A 203 17.71 0.47 18.99
N ASP A 204 18.05 -0.70 19.54
CA ASP A 204 18.18 -1.94 18.77
C ASP A 204 16.86 -2.41 18.17
N GLU A 205 15.76 -2.28 18.92
CA GLU A 205 14.42 -2.61 18.40
C GLU A 205 14.00 -1.64 17.30
N LEU A 206 14.24 -0.33 17.47
CA LEU A 206 13.98 0.67 16.46
C LEU A 206 14.83 0.46 15.19
N ASN A 207 16.11 0.08 15.35
CA ASN A 207 16.98 -0.30 14.26
C ASN A 207 16.45 -1.55 13.52
N ALA A 208 15.94 -2.54 14.25
CA ALA A 208 15.34 -3.74 13.64
C ALA A 208 14.05 -3.41 12.87
N ILE A 209 13.22 -2.52 13.40
CA ILE A 209 12.00 -2.04 12.73
C ILE A 209 12.36 -1.24 11.49
N ALA A 210 13.24 -0.25 11.61
CA ALA A 210 13.66 0.61 10.50
C ALA A 210 14.52 -0.12 9.47
N GLY A 211 15.16 -1.23 9.85
CA GLY A 211 16.14 -1.93 9.03
C GLY A 211 17.47 -1.18 8.89
N GLY A 212 17.78 -0.31 9.86
CA GLY A 212 18.99 0.50 9.92
C GLY A 212 18.89 1.60 10.97
N ASP A 213 19.94 2.39 11.09
CA ASP A 213 20.11 3.45 12.09
C ASP A 213 19.86 4.88 11.55
N TYR A 214 19.54 5.02 10.27
CA TYR A 214 19.32 6.30 9.56
C TYR A 214 18.31 7.24 10.24
N TRP A 215 17.36 6.67 10.97
CA TRP A 215 16.35 7.42 11.71
C TRP A 215 16.94 8.30 12.81
N GLN A 216 18.11 7.92 13.35
CA GLN A 216 18.78 8.68 14.42
C GLN A 216 19.20 10.06 13.94
N ASP A 217 19.72 10.18 12.71
CA ASP A 217 20.06 11.45 12.10
C ASP A 217 18.82 12.33 11.86
N ILE A 218 17.71 11.73 11.47
CA ILE A 218 16.43 12.44 11.29
C ILE A 218 15.96 13.03 12.63
N ILE A 219 16.00 12.23 13.70
CA ILE A 219 15.61 12.70 15.03
C ILE A 219 16.57 13.77 15.58
N ASN A 220 17.87 13.65 15.30
CA ASN A 220 18.82 14.69 15.68
C ASN A 220 18.55 16.02 14.96
N GLN A 221 18.18 15.99 13.68
CA GLN A 221 17.78 17.20 12.93
C GLN A 221 16.47 17.78 13.49
N TYR A 222 15.51 16.95 13.87
CA TYR A 222 14.30 17.40 14.56
C TYR A 222 14.63 18.04 15.93
N LYS A 223 15.47 17.40 16.73
CA LYS A 223 15.91 17.88 18.05
C LYS A 223 16.60 19.25 17.98
N THR A 224 17.37 19.51 16.91
CA THR A 224 18.04 20.80 16.70
C THR A 224 17.14 21.86 16.06
N GLY A 225 15.89 21.52 15.73
CA GLY A 225 14.95 22.43 15.06
C GLY A 225 15.27 22.70 13.59
N THR A 226 16.15 21.88 12.97
CA THR A 226 16.48 21.98 11.54
C THR A 226 15.31 21.55 10.67
N ILE A 227 14.51 20.58 11.14
CA ILE A 227 13.28 20.08 10.50
C ILE A 227 12.15 20.03 11.53
N ASP A 228 10.90 20.13 11.05
CA ASP A 228 9.73 19.92 11.89
C ASP A 228 9.35 18.43 12.00
N GLY A 229 8.35 18.12 12.82
CA GLY A 229 7.93 16.74 13.06
C GLY A 229 7.30 16.07 11.82
N TYR A 230 6.69 16.84 10.92
CA TYR A 230 6.14 16.30 9.67
C TYR A 230 7.22 16.01 8.64
N GLU A 231 8.24 16.86 8.58
CA GLU A 231 9.39 16.59 7.72
C GLU A 231 10.19 15.40 8.24
N ALA A 232 10.32 15.25 9.56
CA ALA A 232 10.94 14.07 10.16
C ALA A 232 10.19 12.79 9.80
N GLU A 233 8.84 12.80 9.87
CA GLU A 233 7.99 11.69 9.46
C GLU A 233 8.12 11.38 7.96
N ALA A 234 8.07 12.38 7.11
CA ALA A 234 8.19 12.23 5.67
C ALA A 234 9.55 11.62 5.28
N ARG A 235 10.65 12.11 5.85
CA ARG A 235 12.00 11.58 5.62
C ARG A 235 12.14 10.15 6.12
N PHE A 236 11.62 9.86 7.30
CA PHE A 236 11.63 8.49 7.84
C PHE A 236 10.86 7.53 6.92
N SER A 237 9.64 7.88 6.53
CA SER A 237 8.82 7.00 5.69
C SER A 237 9.44 6.76 4.32
N GLU A 238 10.11 7.76 3.72
CA GLU A 238 10.83 7.59 2.46
C GLU A 238 12.06 6.69 2.64
N GLN A 239 12.86 6.88 3.69
CA GLN A 239 14.02 6.03 3.98
C GLN A 239 13.59 4.58 4.27
N TYR A 240 12.48 4.38 4.97
CA TYR A 240 11.90 3.06 5.18
C TYR A 240 11.50 2.39 3.86
N CYS A 241 10.88 3.13 2.95
CA CYS A 241 10.57 2.61 1.61
C CYS A 241 11.83 2.31 0.80
N GLN A 242 12.88 3.15 0.89
CA GLN A 242 14.17 2.88 0.25
C GLN A 242 14.82 1.60 0.82
N ARG A 243 14.68 1.36 2.12
CA ARG A 243 15.14 0.11 2.74
C ARG A 243 14.36 -1.11 2.21
N LEU A 244 13.05 -1.01 2.06
CA LEU A 244 12.24 -2.08 1.47
C LEU A 244 12.57 -2.33 -0.01
N ARG A 245 12.98 -1.31 -0.77
CA ARG A 245 13.43 -1.43 -2.17
C ARG A 245 14.70 -2.29 -2.35
N GLN A 246 15.41 -2.60 -1.27
CA GLN A 246 16.50 -3.58 -1.32
C GLN A 246 15.98 -5.02 -1.52
N SER A 247 14.73 -5.29 -1.14
CA SER A 247 14.10 -6.60 -1.19
C SER A 247 12.92 -6.68 -2.17
N TYR A 248 12.27 -5.55 -2.46
CA TYR A 248 11.10 -5.45 -3.36
C TYR A 248 11.38 -4.46 -4.48
N THR A 249 11.13 -4.87 -5.71
CA THR A 249 11.40 -4.05 -6.90
C THR A 249 10.55 -2.78 -6.93
N TYR A 250 9.28 -2.88 -6.49
CA TYR A 250 8.34 -1.78 -6.51
C TYR A 250 7.79 -1.51 -5.12
N VAL A 251 8.03 -0.30 -4.61
CA VAL A 251 7.55 0.14 -3.30
C VAL A 251 6.91 1.51 -3.45
N LEU A 252 5.61 1.59 -3.26
CA LEU A 252 4.83 2.83 -3.28
C LEU A 252 4.55 3.27 -1.85
N ASN A 253 4.69 4.57 -1.59
CA ASN A 253 4.41 5.21 -0.30
C ASN A 253 3.27 6.19 -0.47
N MET A 254 2.14 5.92 0.16
CA MET A 254 0.96 6.76 0.08
C MET A 254 0.61 7.36 1.45
N PRO A 255 0.61 8.68 1.58
CA PRO A 255 0.17 9.34 2.82
C PRO A 255 -1.34 9.22 2.99
N LEU A 256 -1.79 8.72 4.15
CA LEU A 256 -3.20 8.68 4.53
C LEU A 256 -3.55 9.86 5.43
N ARG A 257 -4.57 10.63 5.03
CA ARG A 257 -5.08 11.79 5.76
C ARG A 257 -6.48 11.46 6.30
N ILE A 258 -6.85 12.05 7.44
CA ILE A 258 -8.17 11.86 8.02
C ILE A 258 -9.18 12.82 7.40
N LYS A 259 -8.73 14.04 7.05
CA LYS A 259 -9.55 15.08 6.41
C LYS A 259 -8.79 15.69 5.24
N LYS A 260 -9.53 16.20 4.25
CA LYS A 260 -8.97 16.98 3.14
C LYS A 260 -8.15 18.15 3.70
N GLY A 261 -6.97 18.41 3.14
CA GLY A 261 -6.10 19.49 3.56
C GLY A 261 -5.29 19.24 4.85
N GLN A 262 -5.55 18.16 5.59
CA GLN A 262 -4.72 17.77 6.74
C GLN A 262 -3.43 17.10 6.32
N ARG A 263 -2.43 17.19 7.19
CA ARG A 263 -1.18 16.44 7.05
C ARG A 263 -1.40 14.94 7.28
N PRO A 264 -0.58 14.03 6.68
CA PRO A 264 -0.79 12.58 6.79
C PRO A 264 -0.72 12.10 8.24
N LYS A 265 -1.58 11.15 8.61
CA LYS A 265 -1.55 10.48 9.91
C LYS A 265 -0.87 9.11 9.86
N TYR A 266 -1.05 8.41 8.75
CA TYR A 266 -0.50 7.09 8.48
C TYR A 266 0.12 7.04 7.09
N ARG A 267 0.94 6.03 6.85
CA ARG A 267 1.44 5.69 5.52
C ARG A 267 0.93 4.32 5.11
N LEU A 268 0.27 4.24 3.95
CA LEU A 268 0.02 2.97 3.32
C LEU A 268 1.16 2.67 2.37
N ILE A 269 1.91 1.60 2.68
CA ILE A 269 3.05 1.16 1.88
C ILE A 269 2.63 -0.08 1.13
N HIS A 270 2.75 -0.04 -0.19
CA HIS A 270 2.57 -1.21 -1.04
C HIS A 270 3.93 -1.66 -1.58
N ALA A 271 4.30 -2.91 -1.35
CA ALA A 271 5.54 -3.48 -1.82
C ALA A 271 5.29 -4.76 -2.62
N THR A 272 5.87 -4.85 -3.83
CA THR A 272 5.73 -6.01 -4.70
C THR A 272 6.94 -6.18 -5.61
N ASN A 273 7.15 -7.41 -6.12
CA ASN A 273 8.13 -7.71 -7.16
C ASN A 273 7.51 -7.79 -8.56
N HIS A 274 6.20 -7.52 -8.69
CA HIS A 274 5.51 -7.59 -9.96
C HIS A 274 5.06 -6.20 -10.45
N ARG A 275 5.53 -5.80 -11.65
CA ARG A 275 5.22 -4.48 -12.24
C ARG A 275 3.72 -4.20 -12.36
N ASP A 276 2.92 -5.22 -12.72
CA ASP A 276 1.47 -5.04 -12.86
C ASP A 276 0.77 -4.79 -11.53
N GLY A 277 1.29 -5.33 -10.42
CA GLY A 277 0.84 -5.00 -9.07
C GLY A 277 1.11 -3.53 -8.74
N CYS A 278 2.31 -3.03 -9.07
CA CYS A 278 2.64 -1.61 -8.92
C CYS A 278 1.67 -0.72 -9.71
N LEU A 279 1.47 -0.99 -11.00
CA LEU A 279 0.58 -0.19 -11.86
C LEU A 279 -0.88 -0.25 -11.42
N LEU A 280 -1.34 -1.42 -10.96
CA LEU A 280 -2.68 -1.60 -10.41
C LEU A 280 -2.88 -0.75 -9.15
N MET A 281 -1.88 -0.71 -8.25
CA MET A 281 -1.94 0.13 -7.04
C MET A 281 -1.93 1.62 -7.40
N VAL A 282 -1.12 2.05 -8.35
CA VAL A 282 -1.13 3.44 -8.83
C VAL A 282 -2.53 3.85 -9.30
N ASP A 283 -3.14 3.03 -10.17
CA ASP A 283 -4.48 3.33 -10.70
C ASP A 283 -5.55 3.29 -9.59
N ASN A 284 -5.43 2.38 -8.62
CA ASN A 284 -6.31 2.34 -7.47
C ASN A 284 -6.22 3.62 -6.64
N ILE A 285 -5.00 4.08 -6.33
CA ILE A 285 -4.77 5.32 -5.59
C ILE A 285 -5.39 6.51 -6.34
N CYS A 286 -5.08 6.67 -7.64
CA CYS A 286 -5.56 7.79 -8.45
C CYS A 286 -7.09 7.80 -8.61
N ASN A 287 -7.70 6.62 -8.86
CA ASN A 287 -9.15 6.52 -9.04
C ASN A 287 -9.94 6.73 -7.74
N ARG A 288 -9.30 6.52 -6.58
CA ARG A 288 -9.94 6.70 -5.27
C ARG A 288 -9.61 8.02 -4.59
N TRP A 289 -8.68 8.78 -5.15
CA TRP A 289 -8.25 10.04 -4.55
C TRP A 289 -9.42 11.00 -4.32
N GLU A 290 -10.29 11.19 -5.31
CA GLU A 290 -11.48 12.04 -5.19
C GLU A 290 -12.49 11.46 -4.19
N ALA A 291 -12.77 10.16 -4.26
CA ALA A 291 -13.68 9.49 -3.33
C ALA A 291 -13.16 9.53 -1.88
N LEU A 292 -11.84 9.38 -1.68
CA LEU A 292 -11.22 9.51 -0.36
C LEU A 292 -11.33 10.94 0.19
N GLN A 293 -11.22 11.96 -0.65
CA GLN A 293 -11.43 13.35 -0.25
C GLN A 293 -12.89 13.59 0.19
N GLU A 294 -13.85 13.00 -0.51
CA GLU A 294 -15.27 13.11 -0.17
C GLU A 294 -15.59 12.43 1.17
N ILE A 295 -15.09 11.23 1.39
CA ILE A 295 -15.21 10.51 2.67
C ILE A 295 -14.57 11.29 3.81
N GLN A 296 -13.38 11.84 3.59
CA GLN A 296 -12.63 12.62 4.56
C GLN A 296 -13.26 13.95 4.92
N SER A 297 -14.01 14.57 3.99
CA SER A 297 -14.69 15.83 4.21
C SER A 297 -16.05 15.67 4.91
N GLY A 298 -16.54 14.42 5.10
CA GLY A 298 -17.89 14.17 5.64
C GLY A 298 -19.02 14.82 4.83
N GLY A 299 -18.78 15.04 3.51
CA GLY A 299 -19.72 15.71 2.62
C GLY A 299 -19.79 17.23 2.78
N GLN A 300 -18.97 17.85 3.64
CA GLN A 300 -18.89 19.30 3.79
C GLN A 300 -17.77 19.88 2.93
N LEU A 301 -18.12 20.72 1.97
CA LEU A 301 -17.17 21.56 1.25
C LEU A 301 -16.67 22.66 2.21
N SER A 302 -15.39 22.65 2.56
CA SER A 302 -14.76 23.73 3.32
C SER A 302 -14.60 24.96 2.43
N LEU A 303 -15.12 26.11 2.88
CA LEU A 303 -15.01 27.41 2.21
C LEU A 303 -13.59 28.02 2.33
N PHE A 304 -12.71 27.44 3.16
CA PHE A 304 -11.33 27.89 3.37
C PHE A 304 -10.39 26.70 3.20
N GLU A 305 -9.92 26.49 1.98
CA GLU A 305 -8.90 25.47 1.68
C GLU A 305 -7.52 26.09 1.88
N GLU A 306 -6.86 25.76 3.00
CA GLU A 306 -5.41 25.78 3.02
C GLU A 306 -4.95 24.54 2.22
N ASN A 307 -4.53 24.75 0.98
CA ASN A 307 -4.04 23.70 0.10
C ASN A 307 -2.66 23.20 0.59
N TYR A 308 -2.64 22.26 1.51
CA TYR A 308 -1.45 21.44 1.78
C TYR A 308 -1.26 20.32 0.75
N ASP A 309 -2.08 20.29 -0.30
CA ASP A 309 -2.03 19.26 -1.34
C ASP A 309 -1.08 19.66 -2.47
N ASN A 310 0.23 19.60 -2.19
CA ASN A 310 1.29 19.71 -3.20
C ASN A 310 1.31 18.52 -4.19
N GLN A 311 0.29 17.65 -4.19
CA GLN A 311 0.21 16.48 -5.07
C GLN A 311 -0.72 16.66 -6.28
N ILE A 312 -1.42 17.79 -6.41
CA ILE A 312 -2.07 18.12 -7.68
C ILE A 312 -0.97 18.67 -8.61
N VAL A 313 -0.35 17.74 -9.31
CA VAL A 313 0.62 18.09 -10.36
C VAL A 313 -0.18 18.53 -11.58
N ASP A 314 0.08 19.74 -12.09
CA ASP A 314 -0.54 20.26 -13.31
C ASP A 314 -0.29 19.29 -14.49
N ASP A 315 -1.29 19.11 -15.34
CA ASP A 315 -1.20 18.27 -16.56
C ASP A 315 0.03 18.62 -17.42
N THR A 316 0.41 19.89 -17.46
CA THR A 316 1.61 20.35 -18.17
C THR A 316 2.89 19.84 -17.53
N ASP A 317 2.97 19.81 -16.19
CA ASP A 317 4.12 19.31 -15.47
C ASP A 317 4.21 17.77 -15.59
N ILE A 318 3.07 17.07 -15.57
CA ILE A 318 3.00 15.63 -15.85
C ILE A 318 3.56 15.32 -17.25
N ALA A 319 3.12 16.03 -18.27
CA ALA A 319 3.59 15.84 -19.65
C ALA A 319 5.11 16.07 -19.78
N ASN A 320 5.64 17.08 -19.08
CA ASN A 320 7.08 17.36 -19.04
C ASN A 320 7.85 16.24 -18.35
N LYS A 321 7.36 15.74 -17.20
CA LYS A 321 7.95 14.59 -16.49
C LYS A 321 7.94 13.34 -17.35
N VAL A 322 6.82 13.03 -18.02
CA VAL A 322 6.71 11.91 -18.96
C VAL A 322 7.74 12.03 -20.08
N SER A 323 7.83 13.20 -20.73
CA SER A 323 8.79 13.43 -21.80
C SER A 323 10.24 13.25 -21.32
N ALA A 324 10.61 13.85 -20.18
CA ALA A 324 11.96 13.77 -19.63
C ALA A 324 12.32 12.34 -19.21
N TYR A 325 11.38 11.61 -18.59
CA TYR A 325 11.61 10.24 -18.14
C TYR A 325 11.81 9.30 -19.32
N PHE A 326 10.90 9.33 -20.30
CA PHE A 326 10.94 8.41 -21.44
C PHE A 326 12.05 8.73 -22.43
N ALA A 327 12.61 9.96 -22.42
CA ALA A 327 13.80 10.31 -23.20
C ALA A 327 15.06 9.49 -22.85
N ARG A 328 15.07 8.83 -21.70
CA ARG A 328 16.18 7.97 -21.25
C ARG A 328 16.22 6.60 -21.94
N TYR A 329 15.11 6.16 -22.55
CA TYR A 329 14.99 4.85 -23.17
C TYR A 329 15.50 4.86 -24.62
N SER A 330 16.75 4.52 -24.83
CA SER A 330 17.37 4.37 -26.16
C SER A 330 17.06 3.02 -26.82
N ALA A 331 16.71 2.00 -26.02
CA ALA A 331 16.36 0.66 -26.48
C ALA A 331 14.87 0.38 -26.28
N ASN A 332 14.33 -0.63 -26.99
CA ASN A 332 12.98 -1.09 -26.79
C ASN A 332 12.77 -1.61 -25.37
N THR A 333 11.96 -0.94 -24.60
CA THR A 333 11.62 -1.29 -23.21
C THR A 333 10.13 -1.61 -23.12
N SER A 334 9.72 -2.65 -22.36
CA SER A 334 8.32 -2.96 -22.10
C SER A 334 7.60 -1.75 -21.55
N LEU A 335 6.41 -1.45 -22.07
CA LEU A 335 5.61 -0.32 -21.61
C LEU A 335 5.29 -0.40 -20.12
N HIS A 336 4.89 -1.58 -19.63
CA HIS A 336 4.56 -1.74 -18.21
C HIS A 336 5.78 -1.59 -17.31
N GLU A 337 6.95 -2.03 -17.74
CA GLU A 337 8.21 -1.82 -17.02
C GLU A 337 8.57 -0.34 -16.94
N ALA A 338 8.51 0.36 -18.08
CA ALA A 338 8.80 1.79 -18.15
C ALA A 338 7.80 2.63 -17.34
N LEU A 339 6.50 2.28 -17.36
CA LEU A 339 5.48 2.93 -16.54
C LEU A 339 5.72 2.68 -15.05
N ALA A 340 6.01 1.46 -14.64
CA ALA A 340 6.30 1.16 -13.24
C ALA A 340 7.53 1.94 -12.75
N GLY A 341 8.59 2.00 -13.55
CA GLY A 341 9.77 2.82 -13.26
C GLY A 341 9.46 4.32 -13.14
N PHE A 342 8.58 4.85 -13.99
CA PHE A 342 8.10 6.23 -13.88
C PHE A 342 7.45 6.51 -12.52
N PHE A 343 6.54 5.65 -12.09
CA PHE A 343 5.87 5.81 -10.80
C PHE A 343 6.76 5.51 -9.60
N MET A 344 7.82 4.73 -9.77
CA MET A 344 8.84 4.57 -8.73
C MET A 344 9.67 5.83 -8.52
N GLU A 345 9.88 6.64 -9.57
CA GLU A 345 10.61 7.90 -9.50
C GLU A 345 9.75 9.07 -9.01
N TYR A 346 8.54 9.20 -9.53
CA TYR A 346 7.68 10.37 -9.27
C TYR A 346 6.53 10.10 -8.27
N GLY A 347 6.33 8.85 -7.86
CA GLY A 347 5.15 8.47 -7.07
C GLY A 347 3.87 8.39 -7.90
N PRO A 348 2.72 8.08 -7.28
CA PRO A 348 1.41 7.98 -7.93
C PRO A 348 0.79 9.37 -8.19
N ILE A 349 1.48 10.22 -8.93
CA ILE A 349 1.08 11.61 -9.24
C ILE A 349 -0.08 11.71 -10.25
N CYS A 350 -0.33 10.66 -11.01
CA CYS A 350 -1.43 10.55 -11.99
C CYS A 350 -1.69 9.08 -12.31
N SER A 351 -2.82 8.80 -12.99
CA SER A 351 -3.14 7.44 -13.45
C SER A 351 -2.22 6.95 -14.57
N THR A 352 -2.11 5.64 -14.73
CA THR A 352 -1.39 5.05 -15.89
C THR A 352 -2.03 5.49 -17.21
N GLY A 353 -3.35 5.74 -17.21
CA GLY A 353 -4.10 6.24 -18.37
C GLY A 353 -3.61 7.62 -18.82
N THR A 354 -3.31 8.53 -17.88
CA THR A 354 -2.77 9.86 -18.17
C THR A 354 -1.40 9.75 -18.85
N VAL A 355 -0.47 8.96 -18.28
CA VAL A 355 0.86 8.75 -18.89
C VAL A 355 0.73 8.13 -20.29
N LYS A 356 -0.12 7.12 -20.47
CA LYS A 356 -0.37 6.50 -21.78
C LYS A 356 -0.93 7.47 -22.81
N LYS A 357 -1.78 8.44 -22.38
CA LYS A 357 -2.30 9.52 -23.24
C LYS A 357 -1.16 10.44 -23.74
N ASP A 358 -0.23 10.81 -22.86
CA ASP A 358 0.89 11.66 -23.23
C ASP A 358 1.90 10.89 -24.09
N LEU A 359 2.15 9.61 -23.83
CA LEU A 359 2.95 8.76 -24.73
C LEU A 359 2.35 8.67 -26.14
N LYS A 360 1.01 8.61 -26.29
CA LYS A 360 0.39 8.68 -27.61
C LYS A 360 0.63 10.01 -28.32
N LYS A 361 0.64 11.12 -27.59
CA LYS A 361 1.01 12.43 -28.17
C LYS A 361 2.48 12.44 -28.61
N LEU A 362 3.39 11.90 -27.79
CA LEU A 362 4.80 11.77 -28.16
C LEU A 362 5.01 10.86 -29.38
N GLU A 363 4.25 9.76 -29.49
CA GLU A 363 4.26 8.89 -30.69
C GLU A 363 3.78 9.63 -31.93
N SER A 364 2.65 10.36 -31.83
CA SER A 364 2.11 11.13 -32.97
C SER A 364 3.05 12.25 -33.46
N ASN A 365 3.84 12.80 -32.54
CA ASN A 365 4.83 13.84 -32.83
C ASN A 365 6.21 13.27 -33.21
N GLY A 366 6.33 11.96 -33.38
CA GLY A 366 7.56 11.27 -33.76
C GLY A 366 8.68 11.30 -32.71
N ARG A 367 8.38 11.66 -31.44
CA ARG A 367 9.34 11.72 -30.35
C ARG A 367 9.67 10.36 -29.78
N ILE A 368 8.74 9.42 -29.81
CA ILE A 368 8.94 8.02 -29.42
C ILE A 368 8.52 7.07 -30.53
N ILE A 369 9.15 5.90 -30.54
CA ILE A 369 8.80 4.79 -31.39
C ILE A 369 8.12 3.74 -30.53
N VAL A 370 6.92 3.32 -30.95
CA VAL A 370 6.14 2.31 -30.23
C VAL A 370 6.01 1.06 -31.10
N THR A 371 6.57 -0.05 -30.63
CA THR A 371 6.47 -1.37 -31.27
C THR A 371 5.39 -2.18 -30.58
N ARG A 372 4.48 -2.80 -31.34
CA ARG A 372 3.36 -3.56 -30.82
C ARG A 372 3.34 -4.99 -31.38
N GLU A 373 3.06 -5.95 -30.51
CA GLU A 373 2.89 -7.36 -30.86
C GLU A 373 1.52 -7.83 -30.36
N PRO A 374 0.57 -8.18 -31.28
CA PRO A 374 0.66 -8.11 -32.74
C PRO A 374 0.67 -6.66 -33.27
N SER A 375 1.36 -6.44 -34.41
CA SER A 375 1.45 -5.11 -35.05
C SER A 375 0.16 -4.68 -35.76
N THR A 376 -0.75 -5.61 -35.99
CA THR A 376 -2.05 -5.41 -36.67
C THR A 376 -3.20 -5.89 -35.78
N THR A 377 -4.34 -5.27 -35.92
CA THR A 377 -5.61 -5.76 -35.32
C THR A 377 -6.14 -6.95 -36.10
N GLY A 378 -7.09 -7.72 -35.52
CA GLY A 378 -7.78 -8.82 -36.21
C GLY A 378 -8.51 -8.41 -37.50
N LYS A 379 -8.69 -7.10 -37.75
CA LYS A 379 -9.22 -6.52 -39.00
C LYS A 379 -8.14 -6.05 -39.97
N GLY A 380 -6.86 -6.39 -39.74
CA GLY A 380 -5.74 -6.05 -40.62
C GLY A 380 -5.27 -4.57 -40.51
N LYS A 381 -5.84 -3.74 -39.63
CA LYS A 381 -5.41 -2.34 -39.42
C LYS A 381 -4.21 -2.28 -38.50
N LYS A 382 -3.33 -1.27 -38.67
CA LYS A 382 -2.20 -1.01 -37.78
C LYS A 382 -2.68 -0.90 -36.33
N ALA A 383 -2.01 -1.59 -35.42
CA ALA A 383 -2.34 -1.57 -34.00
C ALA A 383 -1.97 -0.24 -33.35
N THR A 384 -2.87 0.31 -32.52
CA THR A 384 -2.69 1.60 -31.81
C THR A 384 -2.88 1.48 -30.29
N TYR A 385 -3.00 0.25 -29.79
CA TYR A 385 -3.18 0.02 -28.34
C TYR A 385 -1.92 0.39 -27.54
N MET A 386 -2.13 0.79 -26.28
CA MET A 386 -1.11 1.09 -25.27
C MET A 386 -1.40 0.27 -23.99
N SER A 387 -1.48 -1.06 -24.16
CA SER A 387 -1.78 -2.01 -23.09
C SER A 387 -1.11 -3.34 -23.39
N GLU A 388 -0.51 -3.98 -22.39
CA GLU A 388 0.13 -5.29 -22.48
C GLU A 388 -0.80 -6.42 -21.97
N GLU A 389 -2.11 -6.20 -21.95
CA GLU A 389 -3.10 -7.19 -21.52
C GLU A 389 -3.45 -8.19 -22.64
N LYS A 390 -3.92 -9.38 -22.23
CA LYS A 390 -4.43 -10.42 -23.15
C LYS A 390 -3.40 -10.85 -24.21
N GLY A 391 -2.14 -11.04 -23.80
CA GLY A 391 -1.06 -11.51 -24.68
C GLY A 391 -0.48 -10.44 -25.62
N LYS A 392 -0.91 -9.18 -25.48
CA LYS A 392 -0.32 -8.07 -26.22
C LYS A 392 0.98 -7.64 -25.55
N LYS A 393 1.97 -7.25 -26.36
CA LYS A 393 3.20 -6.63 -25.91
C LYS A 393 3.34 -5.26 -26.53
N VAL A 394 3.86 -4.30 -25.78
CA VAL A 394 4.12 -2.93 -26.22
C VAL A 394 5.50 -2.55 -25.75
N TYR A 395 6.34 -2.13 -26.69
CA TYR A 395 7.67 -1.63 -26.39
C TYR A 395 7.77 -0.16 -26.77
N VAL A 396 8.45 0.61 -25.96
CA VAL A 396 8.68 2.04 -26.20
C VAL A 396 10.17 2.32 -26.23
N ARG A 397 10.59 3.23 -27.12
CA ARG A 397 11.93 3.82 -27.11
C ARG A 397 11.87 5.25 -27.61
N TRP A 398 12.82 6.06 -27.20
CA TRP A 398 12.95 7.42 -27.70
C TRP A 398 13.40 7.41 -29.18
N ALA A 399 12.83 8.30 -29.98
CA ALA A 399 13.30 8.56 -31.34
C ALA A 399 14.39 9.64 -31.29
N TRP A 400 15.50 9.37 -31.92
CA TRP A 400 16.63 10.32 -32.01
C TRP A 400 16.28 11.51 -32.88
#